data_e8565266af17e3ac9a7500d654f0adf8
#
_entry.id   e8565266af17e3ac9a7500d654f0adf8
#
_cell.length_a   1.000
_cell.length_b   1.000
_cell.length_c   1.000
_cell.angle_alpha   90.00
_cell.angle_beta   90.00
_cell.angle_gamma   90.00
#
_symmetry.space_group_name_H-M   'P 1'
#
loop_
_entity.id
_entity.type
_entity.pdbx_description
1 polymer ?
#
loop_
_entity_poly.entity_id
_entity_poly.type
_entity_poly.pdbx_seq_one_letter_code
_entity_poly.pdbx_strand_id
1 'polypeptide(L)' 'MSFADRLKQLRLSRNLTQKQVYEAIGMSAIGYQRYEYGEREPAYQKLIALADYFDVSLDYLVGRSDDPQRH' A
#
# COMPACT_ATOMS: atom_id res chain seq x y z
N MET A 1 8.55 -5.81 -8.93
CA MET A 1 7.50 -4.77 -8.90
C MET A 1 7.83 -3.77 -7.83
N SER A 2 7.67 -2.48 -8.09
CA SER A 2 7.94 -1.45 -7.09
C SER A 2 6.83 -1.40 -6.05
N PHE A 3 7.11 -0.77 -4.91
CA PHE A 3 6.09 -0.54 -3.89
C PHE A 3 4.89 0.24 -4.46
N ALA A 4 5.17 1.29 -5.23
CA ALA A 4 4.11 2.13 -5.81
C ALA A 4 3.19 1.31 -6.71
N ASP A 5 3.76 0.49 -7.59
CA ASP A 5 2.99 -0.37 -8.48
C ASP A 5 2.17 -1.40 -7.71
N ARG A 6 2.78 -2.01 -6.70
CA ARG A 6 2.10 -3.02 -5.89
C ARG A 6 0.93 -2.41 -5.10
N LEU A 7 1.14 -1.23 -4.52
CA LEU A 7 0.10 -0.54 -3.77
C LEU A 7 -1.10 -0.24 -4.66
N LYS A 8 -0.84 0.31 -5.84
CA LYS A 8 -1.91 0.62 -6.79
C LYS A 8 -2.61 -0.64 -7.26
N GLN A 9 -1.86 -1.70 -7.56
CA GLN A 9 -2.42 -2.98 -7.97
C GLN A 9 -3.35 -3.56 -6.89
N LEU A 10 -2.91 -3.54 -5.63
CA LEU A 10 -3.72 -4.03 -4.52
C LEU A 10 -5.02 -3.25 -4.40
N ARG A 11 -4.94 -1.94 -4.46
CA ARG A 11 -6.12 -1.08 -4.35
C ARG A 11 -7.12 -1.37 -5.46
N LEU A 12 -6.64 -1.41 -6.70
CA LEU A 12 -7.50 -1.63 -7.87
C LEU A 12 -8.09 -3.04 -7.87
N SER A 13 -7.32 -4.04 -7.45
CA SER A 13 -7.80 -5.43 -7.40
C SER A 13 -8.95 -5.61 -6.42
N ARG A 14 -9.10 -4.71 -5.47
CA ARG A 14 -10.17 -4.75 -4.47
C ARG A 14 -11.26 -3.72 -4.73
N ASN A 15 -11.23 -3.08 -5.89
CA ASN A 15 -12.22 -2.07 -6.29
C ASN A 15 -12.32 -0.92 -5.29
N LEU A 16 -11.18 -0.52 -4.71
CA LEU A 16 -11.13 0.56 -3.74
C LEU A 16 -10.69 1.85 -4.41
N THR A 17 -11.25 2.97 -3.93
CA THR A 17 -10.77 4.30 -4.32
C THR A 17 -9.55 4.67 -3.48
N GLN A 18 -8.76 5.63 -3.96
CA GLN A 18 -7.67 6.17 -3.14
C GLN A 18 -8.19 6.70 -1.82
N LYS A 19 -9.33 7.41 -1.84
CA LYS A 19 -9.93 7.99 -0.65
C LYS A 19 -10.27 6.93 0.40
N GLN A 20 -10.84 5.80 -0.02
CA GLN A 20 -11.15 4.72 0.91
C GLN A 20 -9.89 4.23 1.62
N VAL A 21 -8.80 4.09 0.89
CA VAL A 21 -7.54 3.60 1.47
C VAL A 21 -6.92 4.63 2.39
N TYR A 22 -6.73 5.88 1.92
CA TYR A 22 -6.01 6.84 2.77
C TYR A 22 -6.81 7.24 4.01
N GLU A 23 -8.14 7.27 3.93
CA GLU A 23 -8.95 7.50 5.11
C GLU A 23 -8.84 6.36 6.12
N ALA A 24 -8.82 5.12 5.63
CA ALA A 24 -8.72 3.94 6.50
C ALA A 24 -7.42 3.92 7.29
N ILE A 25 -6.31 4.38 6.70
CA ILE A 25 -5.01 4.38 7.37
C ILE A 25 -4.64 5.74 7.98
N GLY A 26 -5.57 6.70 7.95
CA GLY A 26 -5.36 7.99 8.61
C GLY A 26 -4.38 8.91 7.91
N MET A 27 -4.33 8.88 6.58
CA MET A 27 -3.43 9.74 5.80
C MET A 27 -4.18 10.83 5.06
N SER A 28 -3.44 11.88 4.67
CA SER A 28 -3.95 12.89 3.75
C SER A 28 -3.97 12.36 2.32
N ALA A 29 -4.82 12.95 1.48
CA ALA A 29 -4.88 12.57 0.06
C ALA A 29 -3.54 12.76 -0.63
N ILE A 30 -2.89 13.91 -0.41
CA ILE A 30 -1.62 14.24 -1.06
C ILE A 30 -0.52 13.27 -0.63
N GLY A 31 -0.43 12.98 0.66
CA GLY A 31 0.57 12.04 1.18
C GLY A 31 0.41 10.65 0.59
N TYR A 32 -0.82 10.17 0.50
CA TYR A 32 -1.09 8.85 -0.07
C TYR A 32 -0.80 8.80 -1.57
N GLN A 33 -1.22 9.84 -2.30
CA GLN A 33 -1.01 9.90 -3.75
C GLN A 33 0.47 9.83 -4.11
N ARG A 34 1.34 10.45 -3.31
CA ARG A 34 2.78 10.38 -3.53
C ARG A 34 3.30 8.95 -3.43
N TYR A 35 2.71 8.12 -2.58
CA TYR A 35 3.07 6.71 -2.50
C TYR A 35 2.73 6.00 -3.82
N GLU A 36 1.52 6.20 -4.34
CA GLU A 36 1.11 5.52 -5.58
C GLU A 36 1.85 6.02 -6.82
N TYR A 37 2.30 7.27 -6.80
CA TYR A 37 3.06 7.84 -7.92
C TYR A 37 4.55 7.54 -7.85
N GLY A 38 5.00 6.89 -6.78
CA GLY A 38 6.42 6.59 -6.63
C GLY A 38 7.27 7.78 -6.23
N GLU A 39 6.66 8.85 -5.74
CA GLU A 39 7.36 10.07 -5.36
C GLU A 39 7.87 10.03 -3.93
N ARG A 40 7.35 9.12 -3.11
CA ARG A 40 7.72 9.01 -1.70
C ARG A 40 7.58 7.57 -1.23
N GLU A 41 8.54 7.12 -0.44
CA GLU A 41 8.47 5.83 0.23
C GLU A 41 7.87 6.01 1.63
N PRO A 42 6.97 5.11 2.05
CA PRO A 42 6.36 5.24 3.37
C PRO A 42 7.35 4.92 4.49
N ALA A 43 7.17 5.59 5.61
CA ALA A 43 7.85 5.20 6.84
C ALA A 43 7.34 3.83 7.28
N TYR A 44 8.13 3.18 8.10
CA TYR A 44 7.88 1.84 8.62
C TYR A 44 6.46 1.67 9.19
N GLN A 45 5.97 2.63 9.98
CA GLN A 45 4.63 2.53 10.57
C GLN A 45 3.53 2.53 9.53
N LYS A 46 3.70 3.30 8.45
CA LYS A 46 2.71 3.34 7.37
C LYS A 46 2.76 2.07 6.52
N LEU A 47 3.95 1.48 6.35
CA LEU A 47 4.06 0.18 5.68
C LEU A 47 3.28 -0.89 6.44
N ILE A 48 3.41 -0.92 7.76
CA ILE A 48 2.68 -1.88 8.59
C ILE A 48 1.17 -1.64 8.47
N ALA A 49 0.73 -0.39 8.54
CA ALA A 49 -0.69 -0.06 8.44
C ALA A 49 -1.27 -0.51 7.10
N LEU A 50 -0.54 -0.31 6.01
CA LEU A 50 -0.97 -0.72 4.68
C LEU A 50 -1.01 -2.25 4.56
N ALA A 51 0.01 -2.93 5.06
CA ALA A 51 0.05 -4.40 5.02
C ALA A 51 -1.10 -4.99 5.83
N ASP A 52 -1.41 -4.42 6.99
CA ASP A 52 -2.53 -4.85 7.81
C ASP A 52 -3.87 -4.59 7.12
N TYR A 53 -4.01 -3.42 6.52
CA TYR A 53 -5.25 -3.04 5.84
C TYR A 53 -5.55 -3.99 4.67
N PHE A 54 -4.54 -4.29 3.86
CA PHE A 54 -4.69 -5.19 2.72
C PHE A 54 -4.55 -6.66 3.09
N ASP A 55 -4.17 -6.95 4.33
CA ASP A 55 -3.95 -8.32 4.83
C ASP A 55 -2.94 -9.09 3.97
N VAL A 56 -1.81 -8.48 3.74
CA VAL A 56 -0.70 -9.08 2.98
C VAL A 56 0.58 -8.96 3.78
N SER A 57 1.60 -9.73 3.37
CA SER A 57 2.93 -9.63 3.99
C SER A 57 3.61 -8.33 3.60
N LEU A 58 4.54 -7.87 4.45
CA LEU A 58 5.36 -6.70 4.12
C LEU A 58 6.19 -6.94 2.86
N ASP A 59 6.76 -8.13 2.72
CA ASP A 59 7.56 -8.48 1.54
C ASP A 59 6.73 -8.38 0.25
N TYR A 60 5.48 -8.84 0.30
CA TYR A 60 4.60 -8.71 -0.86
C TYR A 60 4.30 -7.24 -1.15
N LEU A 61 3.99 -6.47 -0.11
CA LEU A 61 3.65 -5.05 -0.27
C LEU A 61 4.77 -4.25 -0.92
N VAL A 62 6.03 -4.51 -0.51
CA VAL A 62 7.17 -3.76 -1.05
C VAL A 62 7.73 -4.36 -2.34
N GLY A 63 7.12 -5.41 -2.86
CA GLY A 63 7.51 -5.99 -4.14
C GLY A 63 8.66 -6.99 -4.08
N ARG A 64 9.06 -7.44 -2.88
CA ARG A 64 10.14 -8.42 -2.71
C ARG A 64 9.68 -9.85 -2.88
N SER A 65 8.38 -10.08 -2.79
CA SER A 65 7.78 -11.41 -2.92
C SER A 65 6.51 -11.33 -3.74
N ASP A 66 6.19 -12.39 -4.47
CA ASP A 66 4.92 -12.53 -5.18
C ASP A 66 3.88 -13.29 -4.35
N ASP A 67 4.25 -13.71 -3.15
CA ASP A 67 3.37 -14.43 -2.24
C ASP A 67 2.75 -13.44 -1.24
N PRO A 68 1.43 -13.19 -1.32
CA PRO A 68 0.79 -12.24 -0.39
C PRO A 68 0.61 -12.79 1.01
N GLN A 69 0.82 -14.07 1.20
CA GLN A 69 0.51 -14.73 2.46
C GLN A 69 1.34 -14.16 3.61
N ARG A 70 0.66 -13.93 4.72
CA ARG A 70 1.30 -13.46 5.95
C ARG A 70 1.82 -14.67 6.73
N HIS A 71 3.03 -14.50 7.25
CA HIS A 71 3.69 -15.55 8.03
C HIS A 71 3.86 -15.14 9.47
#